data_5c81b96b9b31c15e9677cb59d2385460
#
_entry.id   5c81b96b9b31c15e9677cb59d2385460
#
_cell.length_a   1.000
_cell.length_b   1.000
_cell.length_c   1.000
_cell.angle_alpha   90.00
_cell.angle_beta   90.00
_cell.angle_gamma   90.00
#
_symmetry.space_group_name_H-M   'P 1'
#
loop_
_entity.id
_entity.type
_entity.pdbx_description
1 polymer ?
#
loop_
_entity_poly.entity_id
_entity_poly.type
_entity_poly.pdbx_seq_one_letter_code
_entity_poly.pdbx_strand_id
1 'polypeptide(L)'
;RGGGKAIDAAKGVRIARDVPLVIVPTVASNDSPTSRLVVTYTASHVLDEVRRMRANPDIVLVDTEVLVRAPERFFVAGVGDAISKKFEAAQCIATGKDNFYAARPPQLAQVIADACYDIIRADAERALAAVRARRADAAFERTIEATILLSGLAFENGGLSIAHSLTRGFSVVPGVADALHGEQVAFGLLAQLVLERRPDAFMADLLDFYGRLGLPRSLTDLGLAGDPAEAARLIAADTWARAPYVGALEGGIDQARLEAAVLAAHRLTLS
;
A
#
# COMPACT_ATOMS: atom_id res chain seq x y z
N ARG A 1 6.39 -2.11 20.77
CA ARG A 1 5.00 -2.44 20.40
C ARG A 1 4.33 -1.20 19.83
N GLY A 2 3.54 -1.33 18.78
CA GLY A 2 2.75 -0.22 18.25
C GLY A 2 2.36 -0.37 16.78
N GLY A 3 1.76 0.70 16.25
CA GLY A 3 1.50 0.86 14.81
C GLY A 3 2.67 1.52 14.08
N GLY A 4 2.48 1.90 12.82
CA GLY A 4 3.53 2.39 11.92
C GLY A 4 4.49 3.42 12.51
N LYS A 5 3.99 4.51 13.11
CA LYS A 5 4.85 5.55 13.73
C LYS A 5 5.78 5.01 14.83
N ALA A 6 5.28 4.11 15.67
CA ALA A 6 6.10 3.50 16.74
C ALA A 6 7.12 2.51 16.15
N ILE A 7 6.76 1.80 15.10
CA ILE A 7 7.64 0.89 14.36
C ILE A 7 8.77 1.69 13.71
N ASP A 8 8.46 2.77 12.99
CA ASP A 8 9.46 3.64 12.35
C ASP A 8 10.41 4.28 13.37
N ALA A 9 9.89 4.72 14.53
CA ALA A 9 10.73 5.22 15.61
C ALA A 9 11.71 4.15 16.13
N ALA A 10 11.25 2.91 16.33
CA ALA A 10 12.10 1.79 16.76
C ALA A 10 13.17 1.44 15.70
N LYS A 11 12.80 1.43 14.43
CA LYS A 11 13.73 1.24 13.30
C LYS A 11 14.77 2.37 13.24
N GLY A 12 14.36 3.62 13.50
CA GLY A 12 15.27 4.76 13.62
C GLY A 12 16.32 4.57 14.72
N VAL A 13 15.90 4.05 15.89
CA VAL A 13 16.82 3.68 16.97
C VAL A 13 17.81 2.60 16.52
N ARG A 14 17.36 1.57 15.80
CA ARG A 14 18.26 0.54 15.24
C ARG A 14 19.30 1.12 14.30
N ILE A 15 18.92 2.07 13.43
CA ILE A 15 19.89 2.76 12.55
C ILE A 15 20.96 3.49 13.38
N ALA A 16 20.55 4.14 14.47
CA ALA A 16 21.46 4.94 15.30
C ALA A 16 22.34 4.12 16.26
N ARG A 17 21.90 2.92 16.66
CA ARG A 17 22.51 2.16 17.77
C ARG A 17 22.97 0.75 17.42
N ASP A 18 22.64 0.23 16.26
CA ASP A 18 22.95 -1.15 15.80
C ASP A 18 22.58 -2.22 16.85
N VAL A 19 21.38 -2.13 17.39
CA VAL A 19 20.84 -3.07 18.39
C VAL A 19 19.84 -4.04 17.73
N PRO A 20 19.63 -5.27 18.28
CA PRO A 20 18.58 -6.16 17.81
C PRO A 20 17.21 -5.48 17.84
N LEU A 21 16.37 -5.75 16.84
CA LEU A 21 15.05 -5.16 16.69
C LEU A 21 13.97 -6.25 16.64
N VAL A 22 13.08 -6.23 17.63
CA VAL A 22 11.86 -7.04 17.67
C VAL A 22 10.66 -6.13 17.43
N ILE A 23 9.89 -6.40 16.39
CA ILE A 23 8.65 -5.69 16.09
C ILE A 23 7.45 -6.50 16.59
N VAL A 24 6.57 -5.87 17.35
CA VAL A 24 5.30 -6.45 17.80
C VAL A 24 4.19 -5.49 17.35
N PRO A 25 3.59 -5.70 16.16
CA PRO A 25 2.55 -4.82 15.65
C PRO A 25 1.28 -4.94 16.52
N THR A 26 0.61 -3.81 16.74
CA THR A 26 -0.68 -3.74 17.43
C THR A 26 -1.83 -3.38 16.50
N VAL A 27 -1.50 -3.05 15.25
CA VAL A 27 -2.41 -2.86 14.12
C VAL A 27 -1.76 -3.42 12.86
N ALA A 28 -2.55 -3.91 11.91
CA ALA A 28 -2.10 -4.42 10.62
C ALA A 28 -2.58 -3.48 9.50
N SER A 29 -2.08 -2.25 9.49
CA SER A 29 -2.50 -1.21 8.54
C SER A 29 -1.61 -1.08 7.30
N ASN A 30 -0.49 -1.79 7.28
CA ASN A 30 0.48 -1.89 6.18
C ASN A 30 1.55 -2.95 6.53
N ASP A 31 2.52 -3.13 5.63
CA ASP A 31 3.61 -4.10 5.75
C ASP A 31 4.88 -3.57 6.43
N SER A 32 4.84 -2.38 7.04
CA SER A 32 6.00 -1.82 7.75
C SER A 32 6.62 -2.76 8.81
N PRO A 33 5.90 -3.68 9.47
CA PRO A 33 6.52 -4.56 10.45
C PRO A 33 7.68 -5.40 9.91
N THR A 34 7.61 -5.85 8.66
CA THR A 34 8.60 -6.75 8.06
C THR A 34 9.70 -6.02 7.29
N SER A 35 9.43 -4.81 6.81
CA SER A 35 10.35 -4.09 5.95
C SER A 35 11.51 -3.43 6.70
N ARG A 36 12.61 -3.19 5.97
CA ARG A 36 13.75 -2.39 6.45
C ARG A 36 13.58 -0.88 6.22
N LEU A 37 12.47 -0.45 5.63
CA LEU A 37 12.20 0.95 5.40
C LEU A 37 11.81 1.67 6.70
N VAL A 38 12.28 2.90 6.82
CA VAL A 38 11.95 3.82 7.91
C VAL A 38 11.45 5.09 7.27
N VAL A 39 10.20 5.43 7.52
CA VAL A 39 9.58 6.66 7.01
C VAL A 39 9.56 7.68 8.14
N THR A 40 10.19 8.83 7.91
CA THR A 40 10.17 9.94 8.86
C THR A 40 9.28 11.05 8.34
N TYR A 41 8.66 11.76 9.28
CA TYR A 41 7.76 12.88 9.00
C TYR A 41 8.23 14.11 9.76
N THR A 42 8.04 15.27 9.17
CA THR A 42 8.24 16.56 9.85
C THR A 42 7.22 16.74 10.98
N ALA A 43 7.43 17.76 11.81
CA ALA A 43 6.47 18.16 12.85
C ALA A 43 5.08 18.55 12.27
N SER A 44 5.05 18.98 11.00
CA SER A 44 3.81 19.26 10.23
C SER A 44 3.23 18.05 9.52
N HIS A 45 3.67 16.83 9.85
CA HIS A 45 3.23 15.55 9.26
C HIS A 45 3.49 15.38 7.75
N VAL A 46 4.36 16.19 7.17
CA VAL A 46 4.82 16.01 5.79
C VAL A 46 5.92 14.95 5.78
N LEU A 47 5.90 14.03 4.80
CA LEU A 47 6.94 13.04 4.62
C LEU A 47 8.29 13.75 4.39
N ASP A 48 9.24 13.48 5.28
CA ASP A 48 10.58 14.08 5.29
C ASP A 48 11.58 13.21 4.53
N GLU A 49 11.84 12.01 5.03
CA GLU A 49 12.84 11.13 4.47
C GLU A 49 12.38 9.66 4.51
N VAL A 50 12.83 8.88 3.54
CA VAL A 50 12.74 7.40 3.56
C VAL A 50 14.14 6.85 3.69
N ARG A 51 14.46 6.32 4.86
CA ARG A 51 15.74 5.67 5.17
C ARG A 51 15.63 4.16 5.10
N ARG A 52 16.76 3.50 5.04
CA ARG A 52 16.83 2.03 5.02
C ARG A 52 17.73 1.53 6.14
N MET A 53 17.23 0.59 6.95
CA MET A 53 18.10 -0.17 7.83
C MET A 53 19.03 -1.08 7.00
N ARG A 54 20.13 -1.51 7.61
CA ARG A 54 21.07 -2.47 6.99
C ARG A 54 20.41 -3.83 6.71
N ALA A 55 19.51 -4.26 7.57
CA ALA A 55 18.74 -5.49 7.46
C ALA A 55 17.30 -5.26 7.94
N ASN A 56 16.39 -6.18 7.61
CA ASN A 56 15.04 -6.23 8.13
C ASN A 56 15.06 -6.45 9.66
N PRO A 57 13.96 -6.27 10.39
CA PRO A 57 13.86 -6.60 11.80
C PRO A 57 14.29 -8.05 12.07
N ASP A 58 14.96 -8.28 13.22
CA ASP A 58 15.45 -9.63 13.56
C ASP A 58 14.28 -10.57 13.87
N ILE A 59 13.21 -10.05 14.47
CA ILE A 59 12.00 -10.80 14.78
C ILE A 59 10.78 -9.91 14.54
N VAL A 60 9.76 -10.45 13.89
CA VAL A 60 8.40 -9.88 13.84
C VAL A 60 7.48 -10.85 14.56
N LEU A 61 7.01 -10.45 15.74
CA LEU A 61 6.10 -11.25 16.56
C LEU A 61 4.67 -10.76 16.36
N VAL A 62 3.86 -11.56 15.67
CA VAL A 62 2.47 -11.25 15.34
C VAL A 62 1.56 -11.99 16.31
N ASP A 63 0.83 -11.23 17.13
CA ASP A 63 -0.21 -11.76 18.02
C ASP A 63 -1.58 -11.45 17.39
N THR A 64 -2.20 -12.44 16.80
CA THR A 64 -3.48 -12.30 16.09
C THR A 64 -4.64 -11.93 17.04
N GLU A 65 -4.58 -12.31 18.31
CA GLU A 65 -5.56 -11.92 19.32
C GLU A 65 -5.47 -10.42 19.68
N VAL A 66 -4.30 -9.82 19.54
CA VAL A 66 -4.13 -8.38 19.69
C VAL A 66 -4.65 -7.67 18.41
N LEU A 67 -4.25 -8.16 17.24
CA LEU A 67 -4.59 -7.52 15.97
C LEU A 67 -6.09 -7.55 15.64
N VAL A 68 -6.79 -8.64 15.97
CA VAL A 68 -8.22 -8.78 15.70
C VAL A 68 -9.09 -7.79 16.49
N ARG A 69 -8.54 -7.21 17.57
CA ARG A 69 -9.21 -6.21 18.42
C ARG A 69 -8.90 -4.77 18.02
N ALA A 70 -8.00 -4.57 17.06
CA ALA A 70 -7.71 -3.26 16.51
C ALA A 70 -8.93 -2.68 15.77
N PRO A 71 -9.05 -1.35 15.64
CA PRO A 71 -10.12 -0.75 14.85
C PRO A 71 -10.12 -1.27 13.41
N GLU A 72 -11.31 -1.63 12.91
CA GLU A 72 -11.57 -2.23 11.60
C GLU A 72 -10.85 -1.47 10.46
N ARG A 73 -10.86 -0.13 10.50
CA ARG A 73 -10.22 0.71 9.49
C ARG A 73 -8.74 0.40 9.25
N PHE A 74 -7.99 0.02 10.31
CA PHE A 74 -6.58 -0.34 10.15
C PHE A 74 -6.42 -1.68 9.43
N PHE A 75 -7.28 -2.66 9.71
CA PHE A 75 -7.28 -3.94 9.00
C PHE A 75 -7.59 -3.72 7.50
N VAL A 76 -8.65 -2.96 7.21
CA VAL A 76 -9.03 -2.64 5.82
C VAL A 76 -7.93 -1.89 5.08
N ALA A 77 -7.28 -0.91 5.72
CA ALA A 77 -6.13 -0.23 5.14
C ALA A 77 -4.98 -1.18 4.82
N GLY A 78 -4.69 -2.13 5.72
CA GLY A 78 -3.66 -3.14 5.46
C GLY A 78 -3.97 -4.02 4.25
N VAL A 79 -5.22 -4.44 4.09
CA VAL A 79 -5.68 -5.14 2.89
C VAL A 79 -5.49 -4.28 1.64
N GLY A 80 -5.81 -2.98 1.72
CA GLY A 80 -5.65 -2.02 0.62
C GLY A 80 -4.19 -1.82 0.20
N ASP A 81 -3.27 -1.84 1.16
CA ASP A 81 -1.83 -1.82 0.87
C ASP A 81 -1.37 -3.12 0.21
N ALA A 82 -1.72 -4.26 0.78
CA ALA A 82 -1.23 -5.56 0.37
C ALA A 82 -1.70 -5.97 -1.05
N ILE A 83 -2.95 -5.64 -1.43
CA ILE A 83 -3.54 -6.04 -2.71
C ILE A 83 -2.81 -5.43 -3.93
N SER A 84 -2.10 -4.31 -3.75
CA SER A 84 -1.37 -3.63 -4.82
C SER A 84 -0.12 -4.38 -5.29
N LYS A 85 0.50 -5.18 -4.42
CA LYS A 85 1.85 -5.73 -4.61
C LYS A 85 1.97 -6.60 -5.86
N LYS A 86 0.93 -7.39 -6.20
CA LYS A 86 0.87 -8.20 -7.42
C LYS A 86 1.12 -7.37 -8.67
N PHE A 87 0.44 -6.25 -8.78
CA PHE A 87 0.46 -5.41 -9.97
C PHE A 87 1.74 -4.56 -10.03
N GLU A 88 2.19 -4.06 -8.89
CA GLU A 88 3.40 -3.24 -8.83
C GLU A 88 4.66 -4.06 -9.08
N ALA A 89 4.79 -5.25 -8.48
CA ALA A 89 5.89 -6.16 -8.76
C ALA A 89 5.93 -6.55 -10.24
N ALA A 90 4.76 -6.86 -10.85
CA ALA A 90 4.68 -7.17 -12.28
C ALA A 90 5.21 -6.02 -13.15
N GLN A 91 4.84 -4.76 -12.86
CA GLN A 91 5.31 -3.60 -13.59
C GLN A 91 6.81 -3.36 -13.40
N CYS A 92 7.31 -3.52 -12.18
CA CYS A 92 8.73 -3.37 -11.89
C CYS A 92 9.57 -4.41 -12.65
N ILE A 93 9.12 -5.67 -12.67
CA ILE A 93 9.74 -6.76 -13.43
C ILE A 93 9.70 -6.46 -14.93
N ALA A 94 8.54 -6.10 -15.49
CA ALA A 94 8.36 -5.84 -16.91
C ALA A 94 9.23 -4.67 -17.41
N THR A 95 9.41 -3.65 -16.58
CA THR A 95 10.23 -2.46 -16.92
C THR A 95 11.71 -2.64 -16.61
N GLY A 96 12.11 -3.74 -15.95
CA GLY A 96 13.49 -3.98 -15.53
C GLY A 96 14.02 -2.99 -14.49
N LYS A 97 13.11 -2.34 -13.74
CA LYS A 97 13.49 -1.45 -12.65
C LYS A 97 14.01 -2.24 -11.46
N ASP A 98 14.94 -1.64 -10.73
CA ASP A 98 15.51 -2.25 -9.54
C ASP A 98 14.51 -2.30 -8.39
N ASN A 99 14.58 -3.38 -7.61
CA ASN A 99 13.87 -3.54 -6.36
C ASN A 99 14.55 -2.76 -5.20
N PHE A 100 14.08 -2.95 -3.97
CA PHE A 100 14.61 -2.24 -2.81
C PHE A 100 16.03 -2.68 -2.39
N TYR A 101 16.58 -3.71 -3.02
CA TYR A 101 17.97 -4.19 -2.83
C TYR A 101 18.92 -3.71 -3.93
N ALA A 102 18.47 -2.78 -4.79
CA ALA A 102 19.19 -2.30 -5.96
C ALA A 102 19.60 -3.47 -6.90
N ALA A 103 18.67 -4.37 -7.12
CA ALA A 103 18.82 -5.54 -7.96
C ALA A 103 17.55 -5.79 -8.77
N ARG A 104 17.68 -6.51 -9.88
CA ARG A 104 16.52 -6.94 -10.66
C ARG A 104 15.60 -7.83 -9.82
N PRO A 105 14.28 -7.61 -9.83
CA PRO A 105 13.34 -8.46 -9.14
C PRO A 105 13.45 -9.91 -9.59
N PRO A 106 13.59 -10.88 -8.66
CA PRO A 106 13.58 -12.31 -9.01
C PRO A 106 12.15 -12.77 -9.30
N GLN A 107 12.01 -13.85 -10.07
CA GLN A 107 10.69 -14.49 -10.32
C GLN A 107 9.94 -14.83 -9.02
N LEU A 108 10.66 -15.20 -7.96
CA LEU A 108 10.07 -15.49 -6.65
C LEU A 108 9.27 -14.30 -6.09
N ALA A 109 9.69 -13.07 -6.37
CA ALA A 109 8.97 -11.89 -5.91
C ALA A 109 7.55 -11.82 -6.47
N GLN A 110 7.37 -12.18 -7.76
CA GLN A 110 6.03 -12.26 -8.37
C GLN A 110 5.20 -13.38 -7.76
N VAL A 111 5.80 -14.54 -7.50
CA VAL A 111 5.10 -15.67 -6.86
C VAL A 111 4.57 -15.28 -5.48
N ILE A 112 5.38 -14.57 -4.67
CA ILE A 112 4.96 -14.07 -3.36
C ILE A 112 3.85 -13.01 -3.50
N ALA A 113 3.99 -12.10 -4.45
CA ALA A 113 3.00 -11.06 -4.71
C ALA A 113 1.66 -11.63 -5.20
N ASP A 114 1.69 -12.66 -6.05
CA ASP A 114 0.50 -13.39 -6.49
C ASP A 114 -0.17 -14.10 -5.33
N ALA A 115 0.58 -14.83 -4.51
CA ALA A 115 0.06 -15.51 -3.32
C ALA A 115 -0.57 -14.52 -2.32
N CYS A 116 0.04 -13.34 -2.13
CA CYS A 116 -0.51 -12.27 -1.31
C CYS A 116 -1.89 -11.83 -1.83
N TYR A 117 -1.98 -11.54 -3.12
CA TYR A 117 -3.23 -11.14 -3.77
C TYR A 117 -4.31 -12.22 -3.65
N ASP A 118 -3.97 -13.48 -3.93
CA ASP A 118 -4.90 -14.60 -3.94
C ASP A 118 -5.48 -14.85 -2.53
N ILE A 119 -4.67 -14.78 -1.49
CA ILE A 119 -5.12 -14.88 -0.09
C ILE A 119 -6.04 -13.71 0.27
N ILE A 120 -5.66 -12.48 -0.06
CA ILE A 120 -6.49 -11.28 0.17
C ILE A 120 -7.86 -11.45 -0.50
N ARG A 121 -7.89 -11.87 -1.77
CA ARG A 121 -9.14 -12.06 -2.52
C ARG A 121 -10.01 -13.18 -1.95
N ALA A 122 -9.41 -14.24 -1.44
CA ALA A 122 -10.12 -15.40 -0.91
C ALA A 122 -10.65 -15.18 0.51
N ASP A 123 -9.91 -14.49 1.36
CA ASP A 123 -10.14 -14.50 2.81
C ASP A 123 -10.51 -13.15 3.43
N ALA A 124 -10.20 -11.99 2.81
CA ALA A 124 -10.33 -10.69 3.47
C ALA A 124 -11.74 -10.35 3.96
N GLU A 125 -12.80 -10.73 3.23
CA GLU A 125 -14.18 -10.50 3.65
C GLU A 125 -14.54 -11.32 4.90
N ARG A 126 -14.10 -12.58 4.97
CA ARG A 126 -14.29 -13.42 6.16
C ARG A 126 -13.43 -12.93 7.31
N ALA A 127 -12.21 -12.51 7.03
CA ALA A 127 -11.31 -11.92 8.02
C ALA A 127 -11.88 -10.61 8.60
N LEU A 128 -12.56 -9.79 7.79
CA LEU A 128 -13.25 -8.60 8.24
C LEU A 128 -14.41 -8.95 9.22
N ALA A 129 -15.13 -10.03 8.93
CA ALA A 129 -16.15 -10.53 9.86
C ALA A 129 -15.55 -10.99 11.19
N ALA A 130 -14.36 -11.62 11.18
CA ALA A 130 -13.63 -12.00 12.38
C ALA A 130 -13.19 -10.77 13.20
N VAL A 131 -12.73 -9.68 12.53
CA VAL A 131 -12.42 -8.39 13.18
C VAL A 131 -13.65 -7.81 13.86
N ARG A 132 -14.80 -7.79 13.19
CA ARG A 132 -16.08 -7.31 13.76
C ARG A 132 -16.52 -8.15 14.95
N ALA A 133 -16.29 -9.46 14.92
CA ALA A 133 -16.57 -10.38 16.01
C ALA A 133 -15.49 -10.34 17.11
N ARG A 134 -14.37 -9.63 16.89
CA ARG A 134 -13.19 -9.59 17.80
C ARG A 134 -12.66 -10.98 18.17
N ARG A 135 -12.69 -11.91 17.23
CA ARG A 135 -12.26 -13.28 17.41
C ARG A 135 -11.47 -13.74 16.19
N ALA A 136 -10.18 -13.99 16.37
CA ALA A 136 -9.32 -14.51 15.33
C ALA A 136 -9.81 -15.89 14.84
N ASP A 137 -9.78 -16.09 13.54
CA ASP A 137 -10.03 -17.35 12.86
C ASP A 137 -8.99 -17.58 11.77
N ALA A 138 -9.02 -18.74 11.14
CA ALA A 138 -8.04 -19.10 10.12
C ALA A 138 -8.05 -18.16 8.90
N ALA A 139 -9.17 -17.54 8.53
CA ALA A 139 -9.21 -16.57 7.46
C ALA A 139 -8.51 -15.26 7.85
N PHE A 140 -8.74 -14.81 9.08
CA PHE A 140 -8.06 -13.64 9.63
C PHE A 140 -6.53 -13.89 9.71
N GLU A 141 -6.10 -15.04 10.24
CA GLU A 141 -4.67 -15.36 10.36
C GLU A 141 -3.96 -15.36 9.02
N ARG A 142 -4.53 -16.01 7.99
CA ARG A 142 -3.95 -15.98 6.63
C ARG A 142 -3.93 -14.56 6.04
N THR A 143 -4.98 -13.77 6.26
CA THR A 143 -5.01 -12.38 5.78
C THR A 143 -3.96 -11.52 6.47
N ILE A 144 -3.73 -11.71 7.76
CA ILE A 144 -2.66 -11.02 8.51
C ILE A 144 -1.28 -11.46 8.02
N GLU A 145 -1.06 -12.75 7.75
CA GLU A 145 0.19 -13.23 7.14
C GLU A 145 0.41 -12.57 5.77
N ALA A 146 -0.63 -12.51 4.91
CA ALA A 146 -0.55 -11.85 3.62
C ALA A 146 -0.21 -10.36 3.76
N THR A 147 -0.89 -9.66 4.67
CA THR A 147 -0.73 -8.21 4.85
C THR A 147 0.62 -7.83 5.45
N ILE A 148 1.10 -8.58 6.44
CA ILE A 148 2.34 -8.23 7.17
C ILE A 148 3.56 -8.85 6.51
N LEU A 149 3.51 -10.15 6.17
CA LEU A 149 4.68 -10.88 5.70
C LEU A 149 4.79 -10.88 4.18
N LEU A 150 3.77 -11.43 3.48
CA LEU A 150 3.88 -11.58 2.02
C LEU A 150 3.94 -10.24 1.31
N SER A 151 3.14 -9.25 1.74
CA SER A 151 3.18 -7.88 1.21
C SER A 151 4.57 -7.26 1.36
N GLY A 152 5.18 -7.36 2.56
CA GLY A 152 6.52 -6.85 2.82
C GLY A 152 7.59 -7.50 1.97
N LEU A 153 7.58 -8.83 1.88
CA LEU A 153 8.52 -9.58 1.04
C LEU A 153 8.31 -9.28 -0.45
N ALA A 154 7.05 -9.15 -0.89
CA ALA A 154 6.71 -8.85 -2.27
C ALA A 154 7.28 -7.50 -2.71
N PHE A 155 7.03 -6.41 -1.94
CA PHE A 155 7.49 -5.10 -2.40
C PHE A 155 9.00 -4.92 -2.30
N GLU A 156 9.66 -5.42 -1.24
CA GLU A 156 11.11 -5.27 -1.12
C GLU A 156 11.85 -6.01 -2.24
N ASN A 157 11.36 -7.18 -2.63
CA ASN A 157 11.98 -8.00 -3.68
C ASN A 157 11.40 -7.72 -5.08
N GLY A 158 10.13 -7.35 -5.18
CA GLY A 158 9.44 -7.10 -6.45
C GLY A 158 9.52 -5.65 -6.94
N GLY A 159 9.69 -4.70 -6.02
CA GLY A 159 9.64 -3.27 -6.31
C GLY A 159 8.22 -2.70 -6.22
N LEU A 160 8.10 -1.40 -6.45
CA LEU A 160 6.87 -0.62 -6.42
C LEU A 160 6.68 0.12 -7.75
N SER A 161 5.45 0.60 -8.01
CA SER A 161 5.06 1.25 -9.24
C SER A 161 4.16 2.48 -8.98
N ILE A 162 3.11 2.64 -9.77
CA ILE A 162 2.24 3.81 -9.75
C ILE A 162 1.41 3.91 -8.46
N ALA A 163 0.87 2.80 -7.95
CA ALA A 163 0.01 2.83 -6.76
C ALA A 163 0.70 3.51 -5.57
N HIS A 164 1.94 3.10 -5.26
CA HIS A 164 2.72 3.73 -4.20
C HIS A 164 3.32 5.08 -4.60
N SER A 165 3.60 5.31 -5.88
CA SER A 165 4.07 6.62 -6.35
C SER A 165 3.05 7.72 -6.06
N LEU A 166 1.76 7.45 -6.28
CA LEU A 166 0.67 8.39 -6.06
C LEU A 166 0.53 8.83 -4.59
N THR A 167 1.02 8.07 -3.63
CA THR A 167 0.98 8.47 -2.21
C THR A 167 1.76 9.78 -1.94
N ARG A 168 2.75 10.10 -2.79
CA ARG A 168 3.44 11.40 -2.73
C ARG A 168 2.49 12.54 -3.11
N GLY A 169 1.81 12.42 -4.23
CA GLY A 169 0.84 13.41 -4.68
C GLY A 169 -0.38 13.53 -3.77
N PHE A 170 -0.85 12.43 -3.18
CA PHE A 170 -1.95 12.50 -2.22
C PHE A 170 -1.62 13.35 -0.99
N SER A 171 -0.35 13.40 -0.59
CA SER A 171 0.10 14.15 0.58
C SER A 171 -0.04 15.68 0.44
N VAL A 172 -0.22 16.21 -0.76
CA VAL A 172 -0.37 17.66 -0.99
C VAL A 172 -1.82 18.10 -1.17
N VAL A 173 -2.78 17.17 -1.14
CA VAL A 173 -4.21 17.48 -1.29
C VAL A 173 -4.91 17.40 0.07
N PRO A 174 -5.45 18.51 0.60
CA PRO A 174 -6.16 18.53 1.87
C PRO A 174 -7.31 17.51 1.90
N GLY A 175 -7.51 16.85 3.01
CA GLY A 175 -8.46 15.76 3.20
C GLY A 175 -7.92 14.42 2.70
N VAL A 176 -7.40 14.33 1.47
CA VAL A 176 -6.78 13.11 0.92
C VAL A 176 -5.49 12.75 1.68
N ALA A 177 -4.73 13.74 2.10
CA ALA A 177 -3.52 13.57 2.90
C ALA A 177 -3.77 12.90 4.27
N ASP A 178 -4.99 13.01 4.81
CA ASP A 178 -5.38 12.46 6.11
C ASP A 178 -5.81 10.99 6.05
N ALA A 179 -5.97 10.44 4.84
CA ALA A 179 -6.30 9.03 4.64
C ALA A 179 -5.13 8.14 5.08
N LEU A 180 -5.44 6.93 5.56
CA LEU A 180 -4.41 5.96 5.91
C LEU A 180 -3.62 5.55 4.66
N HIS A 181 -2.33 5.22 4.84
CA HIS A 181 -1.44 4.84 3.74
C HIS A 181 -2.06 3.76 2.84
N GLY A 182 -2.58 2.69 3.41
CA GLY A 182 -3.19 1.61 2.64
C GLY A 182 -4.50 2.01 1.93
N GLU A 183 -5.25 2.98 2.46
CA GLU A 183 -6.40 3.55 1.77
C GLU A 183 -5.94 4.34 0.53
N GLN A 184 -4.87 5.14 0.66
CA GLN A 184 -4.26 5.84 -0.47
C GLN A 184 -3.72 4.87 -1.52
N VAL A 185 -3.02 3.81 -1.10
CA VAL A 185 -2.48 2.79 -2.00
C VAL A 185 -3.59 2.04 -2.74
N ALA A 186 -4.71 1.71 -2.05
CA ALA A 186 -5.86 1.05 -2.68
C ALA A 186 -6.45 1.89 -3.81
N PHE A 187 -6.66 3.19 -3.60
CA PHE A 187 -7.12 4.07 -4.68
C PHE A 187 -6.03 4.28 -5.75
N GLY A 188 -4.77 4.40 -5.35
CA GLY A 188 -3.64 4.47 -6.27
C GLY A 188 -3.55 3.25 -7.19
N LEU A 189 -3.92 2.06 -6.69
CA LEU A 189 -4.01 0.85 -7.52
C LEU A 189 -5.08 0.98 -8.60
N LEU A 190 -6.25 1.55 -8.31
CA LEU A 190 -7.27 1.77 -9.35
C LEU A 190 -6.72 2.64 -10.49
N ALA A 191 -6.00 3.71 -10.17
CA ALA A 191 -5.36 4.57 -11.18
C ALA A 191 -4.27 3.81 -11.98
N GLN A 192 -3.47 2.97 -11.33
CA GLN A 192 -2.50 2.11 -12.01
C GLN A 192 -3.19 1.14 -12.98
N LEU A 193 -4.27 0.49 -12.56
CA LEU A 193 -5.01 -0.48 -13.39
C LEU A 193 -5.70 0.18 -14.58
N VAL A 194 -6.13 1.44 -14.44
CA VAL A 194 -6.60 2.26 -15.58
C VAL A 194 -5.46 2.49 -16.58
N LEU A 195 -4.26 2.83 -16.13
CA LEU A 195 -3.07 2.98 -16.99
C LEU A 195 -2.69 1.69 -17.70
N GLU A 196 -2.83 0.56 -17.00
CA GLU A 196 -2.61 -0.79 -17.55
C GLU A 196 -3.73 -1.24 -18.50
N ARG A 197 -4.81 -0.47 -18.64
CA ARG A 197 -5.98 -0.79 -19.48
C ARG A 197 -6.58 -2.16 -19.14
N ARG A 198 -6.76 -2.44 -17.85
CA ARG A 198 -7.38 -3.69 -17.42
C ARG A 198 -8.82 -3.78 -17.93
N PRO A 199 -9.30 -5.00 -18.28
CA PRO A 199 -10.65 -5.18 -18.78
C PRO A 199 -11.72 -4.66 -17.81
N ASP A 200 -12.80 -4.09 -18.35
CA ASP A 200 -13.90 -3.51 -17.54
C ASP A 200 -14.48 -4.52 -16.54
N ALA A 201 -14.63 -5.79 -16.94
CA ALA A 201 -15.10 -6.85 -16.06
C ALA A 201 -14.17 -7.09 -14.85
N PHE A 202 -12.86 -6.96 -15.04
CA PHE A 202 -11.89 -7.06 -13.95
C PHE A 202 -12.01 -5.84 -13.01
N MET A 203 -12.13 -4.65 -13.59
CA MET A 203 -12.28 -3.41 -12.80
C MET A 203 -13.57 -3.41 -11.99
N ALA A 204 -14.68 -3.87 -12.59
CA ALA A 204 -15.96 -4.00 -11.89
C ALA A 204 -15.89 -4.98 -10.72
N ASP A 205 -15.30 -6.17 -10.93
CA ASP A 205 -15.11 -7.17 -9.86
C ASP A 205 -14.25 -6.63 -8.70
N LEU A 206 -13.18 -5.90 -9.03
CA LEU A 206 -12.31 -5.29 -8.01
C LEU A 206 -13.04 -4.17 -7.24
N LEU A 207 -13.82 -3.33 -7.93
CA LEU A 207 -14.60 -2.27 -7.30
C LEU A 207 -15.69 -2.83 -6.38
N ASP A 208 -16.34 -3.93 -6.77
CA ASP A 208 -17.31 -4.63 -5.92
C ASP A 208 -16.61 -5.17 -4.66
N PHE A 209 -15.46 -5.79 -4.81
CA PHE A 209 -14.64 -6.26 -3.68
C PHE A 209 -14.26 -5.09 -2.75
N TYR A 210 -13.80 -3.96 -3.30
CA TYR A 210 -13.51 -2.76 -2.52
C TYR A 210 -14.75 -2.27 -1.75
N GLY A 211 -15.90 -2.25 -2.40
CA GLY A 211 -17.17 -1.85 -1.77
C GLY A 211 -17.55 -2.73 -0.58
N ARG A 212 -17.37 -4.06 -0.69
CA ARG A 212 -17.68 -4.99 0.40
C ARG A 212 -16.74 -4.85 1.60
N LEU A 213 -15.50 -4.43 1.37
CA LEU A 213 -14.52 -4.18 2.43
C LEU A 213 -14.57 -2.76 2.99
N GLY A 214 -15.18 -1.81 2.28
CA GLY A 214 -15.11 -0.38 2.62
C GLY A 214 -13.79 0.29 2.24
N LEU A 215 -13.08 -0.26 1.23
CA LEU A 215 -11.91 0.40 0.64
C LEU A 215 -12.33 1.58 -0.23
N PRO A 216 -11.54 2.66 -0.31
CA PRO A 216 -11.87 3.82 -1.12
C PRO A 216 -11.87 3.48 -2.61
N ARG A 217 -12.90 3.97 -3.32
CA ARG A 217 -13.09 3.79 -4.75
C ARG A 217 -13.03 5.11 -5.53
N SER A 218 -12.91 6.22 -4.79
CA SER A 218 -12.86 7.57 -5.36
C SER A 218 -11.98 8.49 -4.50
N LEU A 219 -11.59 9.66 -5.05
CA LEU A 219 -10.93 10.71 -4.27
C LEU A 219 -11.83 11.24 -3.13
N THR A 220 -13.15 11.23 -3.35
CA THR A 220 -14.11 11.63 -2.31
C THR A 220 -14.08 10.64 -1.13
N ASP A 221 -13.97 9.35 -1.38
CA ASP A 221 -13.82 8.34 -0.32
C ASP A 221 -12.52 8.52 0.47
N LEU A 222 -11.49 9.08 -0.16
CA LEU A 222 -10.24 9.46 0.52
C LEU A 222 -10.35 10.76 1.32
N GLY A 223 -11.49 11.49 1.23
CA GLY A 223 -11.71 12.73 1.97
C GLY A 223 -11.59 14.00 1.13
N LEU A 224 -11.53 13.92 -0.20
CA LEU A 224 -11.54 15.10 -1.06
C LEU A 224 -12.87 15.83 -0.93
N ALA A 225 -12.81 17.12 -0.56
CA ALA A 225 -13.97 18.03 -0.53
C ALA A 225 -13.99 19.03 -1.71
N GLY A 226 -12.88 19.09 -2.48
CA GLY A 226 -12.69 20.05 -3.59
C GLY A 226 -13.00 19.48 -4.98
N ASP A 227 -12.55 20.20 -6.01
CA ASP A 227 -12.70 19.78 -7.41
C ASP A 227 -11.76 18.58 -7.71
N PRO A 228 -12.31 17.44 -8.16
CA PRO A 228 -11.50 16.26 -8.51
C PRO A 228 -10.51 16.50 -9.66
N ALA A 229 -10.82 17.38 -10.61
CA ALA A 229 -9.92 17.67 -11.72
C ALA A 229 -8.69 18.47 -11.24
N GLU A 230 -8.89 19.46 -10.38
CA GLU A 230 -7.79 20.19 -9.77
C GLU A 230 -6.95 19.28 -8.86
N ALA A 231 -7.59 18.45 -8.04
CA ALA A 231 -6.90 17.48 -7.20
C ALA A 231 -6.05 16.52 -8.04
N ALA A 232 -6.60 15.94 -9.12
CA ALA A 232 -5.86 15.05 -10.00
C ALA A 232 -4.62 15.72 -10.63
N ARG A 233 -4.74 16.99 -11.03
CA ARG A 233 -3.63 17.79 -11.56
C ARG A 233 -2.53 17.98 -10.52
N LEU A 234 -2.88 18.35 -9.28
CA LEU A 234 -1.92 18.52 -8.19
C LEU A 234 -1.23 17.21 -7.81
N ILE A 235 -2.01 16.13 -7.69
CA ILE A 235 -1.53 14.78 -7.39
C ILE A 235 -0.53 14.34 -8.46
N ALA A 236 -0.88 14.47 -9.74
CA ALA A 236 -0.01 14.05 -10.84
C ALA A 236 1.29 14.86 -10.89
N ALA A 237 1.21 16.19 -10.72
CA ALA A 237 2.38 17.07 -10.74
C ALA A 237 3.36 16.73 -9.63
N ASP A 238 2.88 16.57 -8.40
CA ASP A 238 3.74 16.28 -7.26
C ASP A 238 4.30 14.83 -7.31
N THR A 239 3.48 13.86 -7.71
CA THR A 239 3.93 12.48 -7.95
C THR A 239 5.03 12.45 -8.99
N TRP A 240 4.84 13.12 -10.13
CA TRP A 240 5.85 13.17 -11.21
C TRP A 240 7.17 13.76 -10.74
N ALA A 241 7.11 14.82 -9.93
CA ALA A 241 8.29 15.53 -9.45
C ALA A 241 9.07 14.75 -8.38
N ARG A 242 8.39 13.98 -7.52
CA ARG A 242 9.00 13.44 -6.29
C ARG A 242 8.98 11.93 -6.15
N ALA A 243 8.14 11.20 -6.91
CA ALA A 243 7.99 9.76 -6.69
C ALA A 243 9.10 8.96 -7.38
N PRO A 244 9.85 8.12 -6.65
CA PRO A 244 10.97 7.37 -7.22
C PRO A 244 10.54 6.20 -8.11
N TYR A 245 9.29 5.73 -7.99
CA TYR A 245 8.78 4.53 -8.68
C TYR A 245 7.88 4.85 -9.88
N VAL A 246 7.60 6.14 -10.15
CA VAL A 246 6.66 6.56 -11.19
C VAL A 246 7.02 6.06 -12.60
N GLY A 247 8.29 5.84 -12.88
CA GLY A 247 8.76 5.29 -14.14
C GLY A 247 8.64 3.76 -14.29
N ALA A 248 8.13 3.05 -13.29
CA ALA A 248 7.94 1.61 -13.33
C ALA A 248 6.54 1.28 -13.89
N LEU A 249 6.30 1.60 -15.16
CA LEU A 249 5.09 1.25 -15.89
C LEU A 249 5.44 0.85 -17.33
N GLU A 250 5.00 -0.34 -17.74
CA GLU A 250 5.20 -0.81 -19.11
C GLU A 250 4.51 0.13 -20.11
N GLY A 251 5.19 0.41 -21.22
CA GLY A 251 4.74 1.39 -22.20
C GLY A 251 5.00 2.86 -21.82
N GLY A 252 5.66 3.10 -20.68
CA GLY A 252 6.04 4.43 -20.20
C GLY A 252 4.87 5.24 -19.67
N ILE A 253 5.18 6.36 -19.05
CA ILE A 253 4.19 7.28 -18.47
C ILE A 253 4.72 8.72 -18.58
N ASP A 254 3.80 9.67 -18.60
CA ASP A 254 4.06 11.09 -18.42
C ASP A 254 3.04 11.69 -17.42
N GLN A 255 3.27 12.93 -17.04
CA GLN A 255 2.42 13.61 -16.05
C GLN A 255 0.95 13.72 -16.51
N ALA A 256 0.71 13.99 -17.82
CA ALA A 256 -0.65 14.14 -18.34
C ALA A 256 -1.42 12.81 -18.31
N ARG A 257 -0.77 11.71 -18.66
CA ARG A 257 -1.37 10.37 -18.54
C ARG A 257 -1.66 10.01 -17.08
N LEU A 258 -0.78 10.39 -16.15
CA LEU A 258 -0.98 10.15 -14.72
C LEU A 258 -2.20 10.94 -14.20
N GLU A 259 -2.32 12.23 -14.57
CA GLU A 259 -3.47 13.07 -14.23
C GLU A 259 -4.77 12.48 -14.78
N ALA A 260 -4.79 12.12 -16.06
CA ALA A 260 -5.95 11.51 -16.69
C ALA A 260 -6.36 10.19 -16.00
N ALA A 261 -5.41 9.37 -15.57
CA ALA A 261 -5.66 8.11 -14.88
C ALA A 261 -6.23 8.30 -13.48
N VAL A 262 -5.73 9.25 -12.70
CA VAL A 262 -6.28 9.60 -11.38
C VAL A 262 -7.73 10.09 -11.51
N LEU A 263 -8.01 10.94 -12.48
CA LEU A 263 -9.36 11.44 -12.73
C LEU A 263 -10.30 10.34 -13.25
N ALA A 264 -9.81 9.46 -14.13
CA ALA A 264 -10.57 8.31 -14.62
C ALA A 264 -10.89 7.33 -13.48
N ALA A 265 -9.92 7.02 -12.62
CA ALA A 265 -10.12 6.16 -11.44
C ALA A 265 -11.19 6.74 -10.50
N HIS A 266 -11.18 8.06 -10.25
CA HIS A 266 -12.21 8.73 -9.47
C HIS A 266 -13.63 8.54 -10.04
N ARG A 267 -13.75 8.46 -11.37
CA ARG A 267 -15.03 8.35 -12.08
C ARG A 267 -15.57 6.93 -12.23
N LEU A 268 -14.78 5.90 -11.91
CA LEU A 268 -15.20 4.50 -12.07
C LEU A 268 -16.48 4.13 -11.33
N THR A 269 -16.82 4.84 -10.26
CA THR A 269 -18.04 4.60 -9.47
C THR A 269 -19.18 5.54 -9.82
N LEU A 270 -18.98 6.48 -10.73
CA LEU A 270 -19.98 7.45 -11.16
C LEU A 270 -20.68 7.03 -12.47
N SER A 271 -20.13 6.00 -13.13
CA SER A 271 -20.68 5.35 -14.32
C SER A 271 -21.40 4.07 -13.92
#